data_aa4e90d1fb1c1cff911b6d365eb3a0e4
#
_entry.id   aa4e90d1fb1c1cff911b6d365eb3a0e4
#
_cell.length_a   1.000
_cell.length_b   1.000
_cell.length_c   1.000
_cell.angle_alpha   90.00
_cell.angle_beta   90.00
_cell.angle_gamma   90.00
#
_symmetry.space_group_name_H-M   'P 1'
#
loop_
_entity.id
_entity.type
_entity.pdbx_description
1 polymer ?
#
loop_
_entity_poly.entity_id
_entity_poly.type
_entity_poly.pdbx_seq_one_letter_code
_entity_poly.pdbx_strand_id
1 'polypeptide(L)'
;MSYDVNSLEAHWMPFTANRDFKDNPRMVVKSEGMYMWDYKGGQIIDGSSALFCTPAGHARREIAEAVYNQMLNNDYTPHFQLGHPGSFELAERVCRLLPDDFNHVFFTNSGSESIDTAIKAVSYTHLRAHETS
;
A
#
# COMPACT_ATOMS: atom_id res chain seq x y z
N MET A 1 17.06 -13.34 -17.51
CA MET A 1 16.84 -14.35 -16.46
C MET A 1 15.74 -15.27 -16.95
N SER A 2 16.00 -16.56 -17.08
CA SER A 2 14.95 -17.54 -17.33
C SER A 2 14.21 -17.78 -16.01
N TYR A 3 12.94 -17.44 -15.93
CA TYR A 3 12.08 -17.78 -14.81
C TYR A 3 11.46 -19.15 -15.08
N ASP A 4 11.71 -20.11 -14.21
CA ASP A 4 11.07 -21.42 -14.29
C ASP A 4 9.73 -21.33 -13.57
N VAL A 5 8.65 -21.45 -14.34
CA VAL A 5 7.28 -21.38 -13.81
C VAL A 5 6.99 -22.70 -13.09
N ASN A 6 6.86 -22.66 -11.78
CA ASN A 6 6.46 -23.82 -10.98
C ASN A 6 5.00 -24.23 -11.23
N SER A 7 4.48 -25.18 -10.48
CA SER A 7 3.12 -25.70 -10.66
C SER A 7 2.01 -24.66 -10.52
N LEU A 8 2.26 -23.50 -9.92
CA LEU A 8 1.30 -22.41 -9.64
C LEU A 8 0.07 -22.81 -8.80
N GLU A 9 -0.01 -24.06 -8.35
CA GLU A 9 -1.22 -24.63 -7.73
C GLU A 9 -1.54 -24.02 -6.37
N ALA A 10 -0.52 -23.69 -5.57
CA ALA A 10 -0.70 -23.27 -4.19
C ALA A 10 -1.28 -21.85 -4.04
N HIS A 11 -1.15 -21.01 -5.06
CA HIS A 11 -1.60 -19.62 -4.97
C HIS A 11 -2.97 -19.43 -5.61
N TRP A 12 -3.95 -19.01 -4.81
CA TRP A 12 -5.25 -18.59 -5.28
C TRP A 12 -5.28 -17.08 -5.46
N MET A 13 -5.27 -16.64 -6.71
CA MET A 13 -5.29 -15.22 -7.06
C MET A 13 -6.71 -14.65 -6.98
N PRO A 14 -6.90 -13.48 -6.33
CA PRO A 14 -8.19 -12.81 -6.31
C PRO A 14 -8.56 -12.26 -7.69
N PHE A 15 -9.85 -12.10 -7.97
CA PHE A 15 -10.37 -11.52 -9.21
C PHE A 15 -9.81 -12.12 -10.50
N THR A 16 -9.46 -13.41 -10.46
CA THR A 16 -8.75 -14.10 -11.55
C THR A 16 -9.43 -15.43 -11.84
N ALA A 17 -9.64 -15.75 -13.12
CA ALA A 17 -9.97 -17.09 -13.57
C ALA A 17 -8.73 -17.98 -13.42
N ASN A 18 -8.55 -18.57 -12.24
CA ASN A 18 -7.27 -19.19 -11.84
C ASN A 18 -6.86 -20.36 -12.73
N ARG A 19 -7.81 -21.16 -13.24
CA ARG A 19 -7.50 -22.27 -14.16
C ARG A 19 -6.89 -21.74 -15.47
N ASP A 20 -7.58 -20.81 -16.11
CA ASP A 20 -7.13 -20.19 -17.36
C ASP A 20 -5.80 -19.46 -17.19
N PHE A 21 -5.60 -18.81 -16.03
CA PHE A 21 -4.33 -18.16 -15.72
C PHE A 21 -3.19 -19.18 -15.61
N LYS A 22 -3.39 -20.31 -14.96
CA LYS A 22 -2.38 -21.37 -14.80
C LYS A 22 -1.99 -22.03 -16.13
N ASP A 23 -2.95 -22.17 -17.04
CA ASP A 23 -2.71 -22.71 -18.39
C ASP A 23 -1.90 -21.75 -19.27
N ASN A 24 -2.06 -20.43 -19.07
CA ASN A 24 -1.30 -19.41 -19.80
C ASN A 24 -0.93 -18.24 -18.88
N PRO A 25 0.03 -18.42 -17.98
CA PRO A 25 0.35 -17.43 -16.94
C PRO A 25 0.98 -16.16 -17.52
N ARG A 26 0.48 -15.03 -17.05
CA ARG A 26 1.06 -13.71 -17.32
C ARG A 26 1.90 -13.28 -16.10
N MET A 27 3.14 -13.76 -16.06
CA MET A 27 4.05 -13.52 -14.94
C MET A 27 4.91 -12.30 -15.23
N VAL A 28 4.78 -11.25 -14.41
CA VAL A 28 5.66 -10.09 -14.43
C VAL A 28 6.88 -10.39 -13.57
N VAL A 29 8.06 -10.27 -14.14
CA VAL A 29 9.34 -10.62 -13.48
C VAL A 29 10.27 -9.41 -13.27
N LYS A 30 9.97 -8.30 -13.93
CA LYS A 30 10.71 -7.04 -13.79
C LYS A 30 9.76 -5.86 -13.96
N SER A 31 10.02 -4.77 -13.25
CA SER A 31 9.38 -3.49 -13.48
C SER A 31 10.37 -2.35 -13.28
N GLU A 32 10.22 -1.25 -14.07
CA GLU A 32 11.07 -0.07 -13.99
C GLU A 32 10.36 1.15 -14.61
N GLY A 33 10.30 2.25 -13.90
CA GLY A 33 9.59 3.44 -14.36
C GLY A 33 8.11 3.16 -14.62
N MET A 34 7.67 3.26 -15.85
CA MET A 34 6.30 2.95 -16.28
C MET A 34 6.18 1.61 -17.01
N TYR A 35 7.22 0.80 -17.02
CA TYR A 35 7.25 -0.46 -17.77
C TYR A 35 7.32 -1.66 -16.85
N MET A 36 6.69 -2.75 -17.28
CA MET A 36 6.81 -4.09 -16.72
C MET A 36 7.27 -5.06 -17.81
N TRP A 37 7.91 -6.14 -17.44
CA TRP A 37 8.32 -7.21 -18.36
C TRP A 37 7.82 -8.55 -17.87
N ASP A 38 7.22 -9.28 -18.78
CA ASP A 38 6.83 -10.65 -18.52
C ASP A 38 8.03 -11.62 -18.55
N TYR A 39 7.80 -12.85 -18.11
CA TYR A 39 8.84 -13.89 -18.07
C TYR A 39 9.32 -14.34 -19.45
N LYS A 40 8.60 -14.00 -20.54
CA LYS A 40 8.98 -14.25 -21.93
C LYS A 40 9.77 -13.07 -22.54
N GLY A 41 9.94 -12.00 -21.78
CA GLY A 41 10.64 -10.78 -22.23
C GLY A 41 9.74 -9.74 -22.90
N GLY A 42 8.44 -9.97 -22.95
CA GLY A 42 7.46 -9.03 -23.46
C GLY A 42 7.39 -7.78 -22.56
N GLN A 43 7.45 -6.59 -23.15
CA GLN A 43 7.32 -5.33 -22.45
C GLN A 43 5.84 -4.89 -22.39
N ILE A 44 5.41 -4.46 -21.21
CA ILE A 44 4.05 -3.98 -20.92
C ILE A 44 4.15 -2.56 -20.37
N ILE A 45 3.30 -1.66 -20.85
CA ILE A 45 3.14 -0.33 -20.24
C ILE A 45 2.16 -0.44 -19.09
N ASP A 46 2.58 0.00 -17.90
CA ASP A 46 1.70 0.13 -16.75
C ASP A 46 0.97 1.47 -16.77
N GLY A 47 -0.18 1.54 -17.41
CA GLY A 47 -1.03 2.73 -17.46
C GLY A 47 -1.87 2.98 -16.20
N SER A 48 -1.81 2.07 -15.22
CA SER A 48 -2.60 2.15 -13.98
C SER A 48 -1.78 2.36 -12.71
N SER A 49 -0.46 2.52 -12.84
CA SER A 49 0.47 2.61 -11.71
C SER A 49 0.29 1.45 -10.70
N ALA A 50 0.25 0.20 -11.22
CA ALA A 50 -0.02 -1.00 -10.43
C ALA A 50 -1.27 -0.83 -9.55
N LEU A 51 -2.38 -0.44 -10.15
CA LEU A 51 -3.65 -0.16 -9.48
C LEU A 51 -3.48 0.91 -8.37
N PHE A 52 -2.87 2.03 -8.72
CA PHE A 52 -2.58 3.21 -7.88
C PHE A 52 -1.53 3.00 -6.79
N CYS A 53 -0.84 1.85 -6.77
CA CYS A 53 0.14 1.53 -5.72
C CYS A 53 1.54 2.09 -6.01
N THR A 54 1.87 2.42 -7.27
CA THR A 54 3.20 2.92 -7.68
C THR A 54 3.13 4.23 -8.47
N PRO A 55 2.47 5.29 -7.97
CA PRO A 55 2.30 6.54 -8.72
C PRO A 55 3.64 7.25 -8.99
N ALA A 56 4.68 6.99 -8.21
CA ALA A 56 6.02 7.51 -8.43
C ALA A 56 6.81 6.74 -9.50
N GLY A 57 6.24 5.66 -10.05
CA GLY A 57 6.91 4.72 -10.95
C GLY A 57 7.56 3.55 -10.22
N HIS A 58 7.79 2.46 -10.97
CA HIS A 58 8.40 1.24 -10.46
C HIS A 58 9.90 1.38 -10.21
N ALA A 59 10.41 0.57 -9.29
CA ALA A 59 11.84 0.40 -8.99
C ALA A 59 12.58 1.72 -8.70
N ARG A 60 11.93 2.67 -8.05
CA ARG A 60 12.54 3.94 -7.63
C ARG A 60 13.59 3.67 -6.56
N ARG A 61 14.85 3.90 -6.95
CA ARG A 61 16.01 3.65 -6.08
C ARG A 61 15.94 4.45 -4.79
N GLU A 62 15.57 5.71 -4.85
CA GLU A 62 15.50 6.60 -3.70
C GLU A 62 14.49 6.12 -2.66
N ILE A 63 13.35 5.56 -3.11
CA ILE A 63 12.35 5.00 -2.23
C ILE A 63 12.85 3.69 -1.61
N ALA A 64 13.46 2.82 -2.43
CA ALA A 64 14.00 1.55 -1.97
C ALA A 64 15.10 1.73 -0.92
N GLU A 65 16.02 2.68 -1.13
CA GLU A 65 17.10 3.00 -0.19
C GLU A 65 16.54 3.59 1.11
N ALA A 66 15.54 4.48 1.04
CA ALA A 66 14.90 5.02 2.23
C ALA A 66 14.20 3.92 3.06
N VAL A 67 13.48 3.01 2.41
CA VAL A 67 12.85 1.85 3.07
C VAL A 67 13.91 0.93 3.69
N TYR A 68 14.96 0.60 2.95
CA TYR A 68 16.05 -0.24 3.44
C TYR A 68 16.69 0.34 4.71
N ASN A 69 17.06 1.61 4.69
CA ASN A 69 17.68 2.29 5.82
C ASN A 69 16.73 2.36 7.03
N GLN A 70 15.45 2.63 6.80
CA GLN A 70 14.47 2.66 7.86
C GLN A 70 14.28 1.28 8.52
N MET A 71 14.22 0.21 7.72
CA MET A 71 14.09 -1.14 8.23
C MET A 71 15.28 -1.61 9.06
N LEU A 72 16.50 -1.15 8.72
CA LEU A 72 17.68 -1.43 9.54
C LEU A 72 17.72 -0.62 10.84
N ASN A 73 17.09 0.54 10.86
CA ASN A 73 17.08 1.42 12.05
C ASN A 73 15.94 1.07 13.02
N ASN A 74 14.74 0.93 12.49
CA ASN A 74 13.55 0.54 13.24
C ASN A 74 12.50 0.03 12.25
N ASP A 75 12.33 -1.28 12.19
CA ASP A 75 11.43 -1.98 11.28
C ASP A 75 9.97 -1.92 11.72
N TYR A 76 9.73 -1.93 13.04
CA TYR A 76 8.39 -1.92 13.60
C TYR A 76 8.35 -1.31 15.01
N THR A 77 7.35 -0.49 15.26
CA THR A 77 7.00 0.01 16.59
C THR A 77 5.49 -0.18 16.81
N PRO A 78 5.08 -0.96 17.83
CA PRO A 78 3.65 -1.11 18.15
C PRO A 78 3.09 0.22 18.66
N HIS A 79 1.97 0.68 18.10
CA HIS A 79 1.33 1.96 18.49
C HIS A 79 0.43 1.83 19.74
N PHE A 80 0.84 1.01 20.70
CA PHE A 80 0.22 0.91 22.01
C PHE A 80 1.03 1.69 23.04
N GLN A 81 0.80 3.00 23.13
CA GLN A 81 1.52 3.96 23.98
C GLN A 81 3.02 4.14 23.62
N LEU A 82 3.45 3.57 22.50
CA LEU A 82 4.75 3.82 21.90
C LEU A 82 4.58 4.58 20.60
N GLY A 83 5.52 5.44 20.27
CA GLY A 83 5.49 6.23 19.05
C GLY A 83 6.73 6.03 18.20
N HIS A 84 6.59 6.25 16.88
CA HIS A 84 7.68 6.27 15.93
C HIS A 84 7.82 7.68 15.35
N PRO A 85 9.00 8.32 15.42
CA PRO A 85 9.19 9.69 14.92
C PRO A 85 8.71 9.89 13.49
N GLY A 86 9.00 8.94 12.59
CA GLY A 86 8.61 9.03 11.18
C GLY A 86 7.10 9.05 10.95
N SER A 87 6.29 8.43 11.81
CA SER A 87 4.83 8.50 11.68
C SER A 87 4.29 9.89 12.03
N PHE A 88 4.84 10.54 13.04
CA PHE A 88 4.47 11.92 13.38
C PHE A 88 4.91 12.91 12.32
N GLU A 89 6.13 12.77 11.80
CA GLU A 89 6.62 13.60 10.70
C GLU A 89 5.78 13.44 9.43
N LEU A 90 5.39 12.21 9.09
CA LEU A 90 4.50 11.95 7.96
C LEU A 90 3.12 12.58 8.18
N ALA A 91 2.54 12.44 9.37
CA ALA A 91 1.26 13.05 9.70
C ALA A 91 1.30 14.57 9.53
N GLU A 92 2.34 15.23 10.03
CA GLU A 92 2.52 16.67 9.87
C GLU A 92 2.66 17.08 8.40
N ARG A 93 3.44 16.34 7.60
CA ARG A 93 3.57 16.59 6.16
C ARG A 93 2.24 16.43 5.42
N VAL A 94 1.44 15.42 5.77
CA VAL A 94 0.10 15.21 5.18
C VAL A 94 -0.83 16.37 5.54
N CYS A 95 -0.88 16.80 6.80
CA CYS A 95 -1.69 17.94 7.22
C CYS A 95 -1.36 19.22 6.45
N ARG A 96 -0.09 19.47 6.14
CA ARG A 96 0.32 20.66 5.36
C ARG A 96 -0.20 20.66 3.91
N LEU A 97 -0.64 19.54 3.38
CA LEU A 97 -1.21 19.41 2.03
C LEU A 97 -2.74 19.55 2.02
N LEU A 98 -3.35 19.60 3.19
CA LEU A 98 -4.81 19.63 3.38
C LEU A 98 -5.26 21.05 3.81
N PRO A 99 -6.56 21.38 3.69
CA PRO A 99 -7.12 22.60 4.28
C PRO A 99 -6.87 22.67 5.80
N ASP A 100 -6.79 23.88 6.34
CA ASP A 100 -6.37 24.15 7.74
C ASP A 100 -7.17 23.42 8.81
N ASP A 101 -8.43 23.05 8.53
CA ASP A 101 -9.29 22.30 9.46
C ASP A 101 -8.88 20.82 9.61
N PHE A 102 -8.07 20.28 8.66
CA PHE A 102 -7.59 18.90 8.68
C PHE A 102 -6.21 18.83 9.35
N ASN A 103 -6.19 18.76 10.66
CA ASN A 103 -4.96 18.85 11.47
C ASN A 103 -4.59 17.56 12.22
N HIS A 104 -5.30 16.46 11.98
CA HIS A 104 -5.01 15.15 12.55
C HIS A 104 -5.06 14.06 11.48
N VAL A 105 -4.19 13.07 11.59
CA VAL A 105 -4.10 11.92 10.67
C VAL A 105 -4.18 10.62 11.46
N PHE A 106 -5.04 9.72 11.01
CA PHE A 106 -5.08 8.34 11.48
C PHE A 106 -4.70 7.42 10.32
N PHE A 107 -3.61 6.68 10.47
CA PHE A 107 -3.12 5.77 9.44
C PHE A 107 -3.81 4.42 9.51
N THR A 108 -4.21 3.88 8.36
CA THR A 108 -4.82 2.55 8.19
C THR A 108 -4.12 1.79 7.07
N ASN A 109 -4.38 0.47 6.96
CA ASN A 109 -3.76 -0.36 5.94
C ASN A 109 -4.55 -0.41 4.62
N SER A 110 -5.79 0.07 4.60
CA SER A 110 -6.65 0.06 3.41
C SER A 110 -7.72 1.15 3.44
N GLY A 111 -8.27 1.47 2.27
CA GLY A 111 -9.41 2.40 2.17
C GLY A 111 -10.65 1.88 2.92
N SER A 112 -10.90 0.57 2.90
CA SER A 112 -12.02 -0.04 3.64
C SER A 112 -11.87 0.15 5.15
N GLU A 113 -10.68 -0.06 5.71
CA GLU A 113 -10.38 0.22 7.11
C GLU A 113 -10.51 1.72 7.44
N SER A 114 -10.11 2.60 6.52
CA SER A 114 -10.27 4.04 6.69
C SER A 114 -11.73 4.44 6.86
N ILE A 115 -12.61 3.93 6.01
CA ILE A 115 -14.05 4.21 6.08
C ILE A 115 -14.66 3.62 7.36
N ASP A 116 -14.35 2.37 7.70
CA ASP A 116 -14.85 1.72 8.92
C ASP A 116 -14.40 2.47 10.18
N THR A 117 -13.15 2.91 10.22
CA THR A 117 -12.61 3.71 11.33
C THR A 117 -13.28 5.08 11.41
N ALA A 118 -13.49 5.75 10.28
CA ALA A 118 -14.16 7.05 10.24
C ALA A 118 -15.59 6.95 10.76
N ILE A 119 -16.35 5.94 10.34
CA ILE A 119 -17.72 5.70 10.83
C ILE A 119 -17.72 5.46 12.36
N LYS A 120 -16.79 4.66 12.87
CA LYS A 120 -16.64 4.41 14.30
C LYS A 120 -16.29 5.69 15.06
N ALA A 121 -15.34 6.48 14.58
CA ALA A 121 -14.93 7.73 15.21
C ALA A 121 -16.09 8.71 15.32
N VAL A 122 -16.87 8.90 14.25
CA VAL A 122 -18.06 9.77 14.25
C VAL A 122 -19.14 9.23 15.19
N SER A 123 -19.41 7.93 15.16
CA SER A 123 -20.43 7.31 16.01
C SER A 123 -20.12 7.48 17.50
N TYR A 124 -18.86 7.30 17.90
CA TYR A 124 -18.43 7.49 19.28
C TYR A 124 -18.56 8.94 19.75
N THR A 125 -18.25 9.91 18.90
CA THR A 125 -18.37 11.33 19.25
C THR A 125 -19.81 11.78 19.36
N HIS A 126 -20.72 11.28 18.50
CA HIS A 126 -22.13 11.66 18.52
C HIS A 126 -22.95 10.93 19.61
N LEU A 127 -22.69 9.63 19.83
CA LEU A 127 -23.45 8.86 20.85
C LEU A 127 -23.10 9.29 22.27
N ARG A 128 -21.85 9.60 22.60
CA ARG A 128 -21.46 10.09 23.92
C ARG A 128 -21.97 11.50 24.22
N ALA A 129 -22.17 12.34 23.21
CA ALA A 129 -22.75 13.66 23.42
C ALA A 129 -24.22 13.58 23.90
N HIS A 130 -24.94 12.48 23.64
CA HIS A 130 -26.31 12.25 24.10
C HIS A 130 -26.42 11.55 25.47
N GLU A 131 -25.34 10.91 25.94
CA GLU A 131 -25.33 10.23 27.25
C GLU A 131 -24.94 11.16 28.42
N THR A 132 -24.52 12.39 28.15
CA THR A 132 -24.09 13.37 29.16
C THR A 132 -25.00 14.57 29.31
N SER A 133 -26.24 14.51 28.80
CA SER A 133 -27.25 15.54 28.95
C SER A 133 -28.39 15.09 29.89
#